data_bc88e068dc417ad35f878088e828a3f7
#
_entry.id   bc88e068dc417ad35f878088e828a3f7
#
_cell.length_a   1.000
_cell.length_b   1.000
_cell.length_c   1.000
_cell.angle_alpha   90.00
_cell.angle_beta   90.00
_cell.angle_gamma   90.00
#
_symmetry.space_group_name_H-M   'P 1'
#
loop_
_entity.id
_entity.type
_entity.pdbx_description
1 polymer ?
#
loop_
_entity_poly.entity_id
_entity_poly.type
_entity_poly.pdbx_seq_one_letter_code
_entity_poly.pdbx_strand_id
1 'polypeptide(L)'
;NFIKDPKKNPEGAVGHMNMLHAGGVYFLEKRVIDPSAIPERLHVFKWQSYMTWISGAILLIMTFYTRPGTLMLDPSKTDMAGWMATAISIFSIIIAWFAYDLVWRSPLKTKPLAAITVLTVSLFTYSYWIDGFFNGRFVLLQIGAMIATTMSANVRFVIIPNQKKIMAALLHGKPH
;
A
#
# COMPACT_ATOMS: atom_id res chain seq x y z
N ASN A 1 15.67 7.55 9.97
CA ASN A 1 16.87 7.13 10.69
C ASN A 1 16.86 7.75 12.08
N PHE A 2 16.68 6.93 13.13
CA PHE A 2 16.79 7.38 14.50
C PHE A 2 18.25 7.61 14.88
N ILE A 3 18.52 8.70 15.61
CA ILE A 3 19.84 8.98 16.16
C ILE A 3 20.08 8.02 17.33
N LYS A 4 21.11 7.19 17.22
CA LYS A 4 21.50 6.19 18.22
C LYS A 4 22.71 6.69 19.06
N ASP A 5 22.63 7.88 19.58
CA ASP A 5 23.70 8.42 20.42
C ASP A 5 23.34 8.23 21.90
N PRO A 6 24.02 7.31 22.63
CA PRO A 6 23.70 7.02 24.04
C PRO A 6 23.80 8.25 24.96
N LYS A 7 24.62 9.23 24.60
CA LYS A 7 24.80 10.46 25.38
C LYS A 7 23.68 11.48 25.18
N LYS A 8 22.92 11.35 24.09
CA LYS A 8 21.82 12.27 23.71
C LYS A 8 20.44 11.64 23.86
N ASN A 9 20.38 10.33 24.11
CA ASN A 9 19.11 9.65 24.31
C ASN A 9 18.69 9.72 25.78
N PRO A 10 17.43 10.03 26.09
CA PRO A 10 16.87 9.85 27.43
C PRO A 10 17.02 8.40 27.90
N GLU A 11 17.08 8.18 29.22
CA GLU A 11 17.13 6.84 29.80
C GLU A 11 16.03 5.92 29.24
N GLY A 12 16.42 4.71 28.78
CA GLY A 12 15.50 3.74 28.18
C GLY A 12 15.18 3.96 26.69
N ALA A 13 15.72 5.01 26.07
CA ALA A 13 15.52 5.26 24.65
C ALA A 13 16.55 4.52 23.78
N VAL A 14 16.04 3.81 22.76
CA VAL A 14 16.88 3.14 21.72
C VAL A 14 17.33 4.14 20.65
N GLY A 15 16.61 5.24 20.50
CA GLY A 15 16.93 6.30 19.55
C GLY A 15 15.84 7.38 19.51
N HIS A 16 16.20 8.51 18.98
CA HIS A 16 15.27 9.62 18.79
C HIS A 16 15.41 10.27 17.42
N MET A 17 14.40 10.99 16.98
CA MET A 17 14.47 11.85 15.81
C MET A 17 13.57 13.07 15.96
N ASN A 18 14.02 14.19 15.43
CA ASN A 18 13.21 15.38 15.28
C ASN A 18 12.54 15.34 13.89
N MET A 19 11.24 15.47 13.83
CA MET A 19 10.46 15.47 12.59
C MET A 19 9.73 16.78 12.43
N LEU A 20 9.96 17.47 11.31
CA LEU A 20 9.15 18.61 10.91
C LEU A 20 7.91 18.11 10.17
N HIS A 21 6.72 18.35 10.73
CA HIS A 21 5.47 17.99 10.08
C HIS A 21 4.39 19.03 10.37
N ALA A 22 3.66 19.43 9.32
CA ALA A 22 2.56 20.41 9.42
C ALA A 22 2.93 21.71 10.17
N GLY A 23 4.16 22.22 9.95
CA GLY A 23 4.63 23.45 10.58
C GLY A 23 5.08 23.31 12.04
N GLY A 24 5.03 22.13 12.63
CA GLY A 24 5.51 21.82 13.98
C GLY A 24 6.73 20.90 13.99
N VAL A 25 7.61 21.09 14.95
CA VAL A 25 8.73 20.17 15.21
C VAL A 25 8.29 19.18 16.27
N TYR A 26 8.28 17.90 15.91
CA TYR A 26 7.93 16.79 16.80
C TYR A 26 9.18 16.04 17.21
N PHE A 27 9.30 15.79 18.51
CA PHE A 27 10.33 14.92 19.07
C PHE A 27 9.76 13.50 19.16
N LEU A 28 10.30 12.58 18.35
CA LEU A 28 9.91 11.18 18.32
C LEU A 28 10.98 10.34 18.99
N GLU A 29 10.58 9.57 19.98
CA GLU A 29 11.45 8.72 20.75
C GLU A 29 11.04 7.25 20.59
N LYS A 30 12.01 6.39 20.25
CA LYS A 30 11.83 4.95 20.21
C LYS A 30 12.33 4.36 21.52
N ARG A 31 11.44 3.80 22.32
CA ARG A 31 11.77 3.08 23.57
C ARG A 31 11.55 1.58 23.43
N VAL A 32 12.35 0.80 24.13
CA VAL A 32 11.95 -0.56 24.50
C VAL A 32 11.01 -0.42 25.68
N ILE A 33 9.73 -0.60 25.45
CA ILE A 33 8.71 -0.40 26.48
C ILE A 33 8.55 -1.70 27.25
N ASP A 34 8.60 -1.61 28.58
CA ASP A 34 8.14 -2.66 29.48
C ASP A 34 6.65 -2.93 29.22
N PRO A 35 6.19 -4.20 29.17
CA PRO A 35 4.78 -4.51 29.01
C PRO A 35 3.84 -3.77 29.97
N SER A 36 4.30 -3.46 31.18
CA SER A 36 3.56 -2.69 32.19
C SER A 36 3.41 -1.20 31.86
N ALA A 37 4.27 -0.67 30.99
CA ALA A 37 4.34 0.77 30.63
C ALA A 37 3.71 1.09 29.27
N ILE A 38 3.01 0.13 28.64
CA ILE A 38 2.35 0.34 27.35
C ILE A 38 1.15 1.28 27.54
N PRO A 39 1.05 2.39 26.79
CA PRO A 39 -0.08 3.31 26.90
C PRO A 39 -1.41 2.61 26.56
N GLU A 40 -2.44 2.85 27.33
CA GLU A 40 -3.78 2.30 27.09
C GLU A 40 -4.35 2.70 25.73
N ARG A 41 -3.97 3.88 25.23
CA ARG A 41 -4.45 4.40 23.95
C ARG A 41 -3.30 4.55 22.97
N LEU A 42 -3.26 3.65 21.98
CA LEU A 42 -2.37 3.77 20.83
C LEU A 42 -3.14 4.34 19.64
N HIS A 43 -2.62 5.42 19.05
CA HIS A 43 -3.21 5.98 17.83
C HIS A 43 -2.91 5.09 16.63
N VAL A 44 -3.97 4.65 15.96
CA VAL A 44 -3.84 3.77 14.79
C VAL A 44 -4.27 4.54 13.54
N PHE A 45 -3.32 4.80 12.64
CA PHE A 45 -3.53 5.54 11.39
C PHE A 45 -4.30 4.76 10.30
N LYS A 46 -4.95 3.67 10.64
CA LYS A 46 -5.67 2.79 9.68
C LYS A 46 -6.76 3.53 8.88
N TRP A 47 -7.48 4.44 9.54
CA TRP A 47 -8.57 5.18 8.91
C TRP A 47 -8.10 6.13 7.82
N GLN A 48 -6.93 6.74 7.97
CA GLN A 48 -6.35 7.61 6.96
C GLN A 48 -6.08 6.82 5.66
N SER A 49 -5.47 5.64 5.78
CA SER A 49 -5.23 4.76 4.62
C SER A 49 -6.53 4.31 3.96
N TYR A 50 -7.56 3.94 4.75
CA TYR A 50 -8.84 3.50 4.20
C TYR A 50 -9.59 4.63 3.50
N MET A 51 -9.66 5.81 4.11
CA MET A 51 -10.36 6.96 3.51
C MET A 51 -9.69 7.44 2.23
N THR A 52 -8.36 7.41 2.16
CA THR A 52 -7.62 7.72 0.93
C THR A 52 -7.95 6.72 -0.18
N TRP A 53 -7.98 5.44 0.13
CA TRP A 53 -8.34 4.42 -0.86
C TRP A 53 -9.81 4.53 -1.29
N ILE A 54 -10.75 4.71 -0.34
CA ILE A 54 -12.19 4.84 -0.63
C ILE A 54 -12.45 6.06 -1.54
N SER A 55 -11.87 7.22 -1.21
CA SER A 55 -12.04 8.42 -2.03
C SER A 55 -11.46 8.24 -3.44
N GLY A 56 -10.30 7.59 -3.57
CA GLY A 56 -9.71 7.24 -4.86
C GLY A 56 -10.57 6.27 -5.67
N ALA A 57 -11.15 5.26 -5.03
CA ALA A 57 -12.05 4.31 -5.68
C ALA A 57 -13.34 5.00 -6.16
N ILE A 58 -13.93 5.87 -5.34
CA ILE A 58 -15.12 6.67 -5.74
C ILE A 58 -14.80 7.54 -6.95
N LEU A 59 -13.65 8.24 -6.93
CA LEU A 59 -13.21 9.06 -8.06
C LEU A 59 -13.02 8.23 -9.33
N LEU A 60 -12.40 7.06 -9.24
CA LEU A 60 -12.23 6.16 -10.37
C LEU A 60 -13.57 5.73 -10.97
N ILE A 61 -14.53 5.34 -10.12
CA ILE A 61 -15.87 4.94 -10.53
C ILE A 61 -16.60 6.11 -11.21
N MET A 62 -16.64 7.27 -10.55
CA MET A 62 -17.38 8.42 -11.05
C MET A 62 -16.78 9.00 -12.33
N THR A 63 -15.43 8.98 -12.46
CA THR A 63 -14.77 9.58 -13.61
C THR A 63 -14.75 8.65 -14.81
N PHE A 64 -14.56 7.33 -14.62
CA PHE A 64 -14.29 6.41 -15.74
C PHE A 64 -15.36 5.35 -15.93
N TYR A 65 -15.88 4.73 -14.86
CA TYR A 65 -16.81 3.60 -14.98
C TYR A 65 -18.23 4.02 -15.33
N THR A 66 -18.56 5.30 -15.19
CA THR A 66 -19.87 5.84 -15.62
C THR A 66 -20.00 5.92 -17.15
N ARG A 67 -18.89 6.11 -17.86
CA ARG A 67 -18.86 6.20 -19.34
C ARG A 67 -17.64 5.48 -19.90
N PRO A 68 -17.54 4.15 -19.71
CA PRO A 68 -16.31 3.41 -20.02
C PRO A 68 -15.96 3.43 -21.51
N GLY A 69 -16.96 3.39 -22.40
CA GLY A 69 -16.71 3.41 -23.84
C GLY A 69 -16.03 4.68 -24.35
N THR A 70 -16.26 5.83 -23.68
CA THR A 70 -15.70 7.13 -24.12
C THR A 70 -14.50 7.58 -23.30
N LEU A 71 -14.42 7.16 -22.04
CA LEU A 71 -13.41 7.67 -21.11
C LEU A 71 -12.26 6.69 -20.87
N MET A 72 -12.52 5.38 -21.02
CA MET A 72 -11.51 4.34 -20.81
C MET A 72 -10.90 3.86 -22.13
N LEU A 73 -11.73 3.58 -23.12
CA LEU A 73 -11.32 2.99 -24.40
C LEU A 73 -10.78 4.06 -25.36
N ASP A 74 -9.92 3.61 -26.27
CA ASP A 74 -9.47 4.37 -27.41
C ASP A 74 -10.18 3.82 -28.66
N PRO A 75 -11.14 4.58 -29.26
CA PRO A 75 -11.89 4.13 -30.43
C PRO A 75 -11.02 3.85 -31.65
N SER A 76 -9.79 4.38 -31.71
CA SER A 76 -8.85 4.10 -32.79
C SER A 76 -8.14 2.76 -32.65
N LYS A 77 -8.20 2.15 -31.45
CA LYS A 77 -7.49 0.89 -31.13
C LYS A 77 -8.45 -0.29 -30.99
N THR A 78 -9.70 -0.06 -30.58
CA THR A 78 -10.64 -1.16 -30.28
C THR A 78 -12.10 -0.77 -30.34
N ASP A 79 -12.96 -1.71 -30.74
CA ASP A 79 -14.42 -1.63 -30.66
C ASP A 79 -15.00 -2.37 -29.44
N MET A 80 -14.19 -2.58 -28.40
CA MET A 80 -14.58 -3.31 -27.20
C MET A 80 -15.79 -2.64 -26.52
N ALA A 81 -16.72 -3.47 -26.03
CA ALA A 81 -17.84 -2.97 -25.25
C ALA A 81 -17.37 -2.39 -23.90
N GLY A 82 -17.95 -1.25 -23.50
CA GLY A 82 -17.53 -0.54 -22.27
C GLY A 82 -17.62 -1.37 -21.00
N TRP A 83 -18.61 -2.28 -20.88
CA TRP A 83 -18.69 -3.18 -19.72
C TRP A 83 -17.49 -4.16 -19.63
N MET A 84 -16.96 -4.61 -20.78
CA MET A 84 -15.77 -5.45 -20.82
C MET A 84 -14.55 -4.66 -20.32
N ALA A 85 -14.40 -3.40 -20.74
CA ALA A 85 -13.35 -2.52 -20.27
C ALA A 85 -13.39 -2.35 -18.74
N THR A 86 -14.58 -2.13 -18.18
CA THR A 86 -14.77 -2.03 -16.73
C THR A 86 -14.43 -3.34 -16.02
N ALA A 87 -14.85 -4.47 -16.58
CA ALA A 87 -14.53 -5.80 -16.02
C ALA A 87 -13.01 -6.04 -16.01
N ILE A 88 -12.31 -5.81 -17.13
CA ILE A 88 -10.84 -5.93 -17.21
C ILE A 88 -10.17 -5.06 -16.15
N SER A 89 -10.61 -3.81 -15.98
CA SER A 89 -10.07 -2.89 -14.98
C SER A 89 -10.24 -3.44 -13.56
N ILE A 90 -11.43 -3.86 -13.17
CA ILE A 90 -11.71 -4.39 -11.83
C ILE A 90 -10.93 -5.68 -11.56
N PHE A 91 -10.97 -6.64 -12.50
CA PHE A 91 -10.25 -7.90 -12.33
C PHE A 91 -8.74 -7.72 -12.24
N SER A 92 -8.17 -6.81 -13.00
CA SER A 92 -6.73 -6.54 -12.93
C SER A 92 -6.31 -5.91 -11.60
N ILE A 93 -7.13 -5.04 -11.00
CA ILE A 93 -6.88 -4.50 -9.65
C ILE A 93 -6.87 -5.63 -8.62
N ILE A 94 -7.81 -6.56 -8.70
CA ILE A 94 -7.89 -7.72 -7.81
C ILE A 94 -6.69 -8.65 -8.01
N ILE A 95 -6.39 -8.98 -9.26
CA ILE A 95 -5.27 -9.87 -9.62
C ILE A 95 -3.93 -9.27 -9.16
N ALA A 96 -3.75 -7.95 -9.27
CA ALA A 96 -2.53 -7.28 -8.83
C ALA A 96 -2.24 -7.51 -7.34
N TRP A 97 -3.26 -7.45 -6.50
CA TRP A 97 -3.13 -7.78 -5.08
C TRP A 97 -2.71 -9.24 -4.86
N PHE A 98 -3.38 -10.18 -5.50
CA PHE A 98 -3.04 -11.60 -5.36
C PHE A 98 -1.65 -11.92 -5.90
N ALA A 99 -1.25 -11.34 -7.03
CA ALA A 99 0.08 -11.50 -7.58
C ALA A 99 1.16 -10.97 -6.62
N TYR A 100 0.95 -9.79 -6.05
CA TYR A 100 1.83 -9.22 -5.04
C TYR A 100 1.94 -10.14 -3.81
N ASP A 101 0.83 -10.57 -3.24
CA ASP A 101 0.78 -11.42 -2.04
C ASP A 101 1.47 -12.78 -2.31
N LEU A 102 1.24 -13.36 -3.50
CA LEU A 102 1.87 -14.61 -3.92
C LEU A 102 3.40 -14.47 -4.02
N VAL A 103 3.91 -13.40 -4.62
CA VAL A 103 5.35 -13.16 -4.72
C VAL A 103 5.99 -13.09 -3.33
N TRP A 104 5.37 -12.38 -2.39
CA TRP A 104 5.91 -12.24 -1.04
C TRP A 104 5.69 -13.47 -0.14
N ARG A 105 4.81 -14.38 -0.48
CA ARG A 105 4.67 -15.70 0.17
C ARG A 105 5.57 -16.77 -0.45
N SER A 106 6.05 -16.54 -1.66
CA SER A 106 6.92 -17.46 -2.40
C SER A 106 8.37 -17.46 -1.85
N PRO A 107 9.24 -18.37 -2.30
CA PRO A 107 10.67 -18.34 -1.98
C PRO A 107 11.38 -17.03 -2.38
N LEU A 108 10.79 -16.22 -3.26
CA LEU A 108 11.34 -14.93 -3.64
C LEU A 108 11.43 -13.92 -2.47
N LYS A 109 10.69 -14.14 -1.38
CA LYS A 109 10.80 -13.30 -0.16
C LYS A 109 12.22 -13.22 0.40
N THR A 110 13.04 -14.24 0.16
CA THR A 110 14.46 -14.26 0.58
C THR A 110 15.38 -13.46 -0.35
N LYS A 111 14.86 -13.09 -1.55
CA LYS A 111 15.58 -12.32 -2.57
C LYS A 111 14.76 -11.08 -2.96
N PRO A 112 14.72 -10.05 -2.11
CA PRO A 112 13.81 -8.92 -2.29
C PRO A 112 14.01 -8.18 -3.62
N LEU A 113 15.25 -8.08 -4.09
CA LEU A 113 15.54 -7.45 -5.38
C LEU A 113 14.89 -8.23 -6.54
N ALA A 114 14.99 -9.56 -6.54
CA ALA A 114 14.36 -10.39 -7.55
C ALA A 114 12.82 -10.29 -7.50
N ALA A 115 12.23 -10.25 -6.29
CA ALA A 115 10.79 -10.07 -6.11
C ALA A 115 10.32 -8.72 -6.69
N ILE A 116 11.03 -7.63 -6.40
CA ILE A 116 10.73 -6.30 -6.92
C ILE A 116 10.87 -6.28 -8.45
N THR A 117 11.93 -6.89 -8.99
CA THR A 117 12.13 -6.96 -10.45
C THR A 117 10.97 -7.69 -11.13
N VAL A 118 10.54 -8.84 -10.61
CA VAL A 118 9.40 -9.61 -11.15
C VAL A 118 8.13 -8.77 -11.14
N LEU A 119 7.81 -8.11 -10.02
CA LEU A 119 6.62 -7.27 -9.92
C LEU A 119 6.69 -6.07 -10.87
N THR A 120 7.85 -5.43 -10.99
CA THR A 120 8.05 -4.29 -11.88
C THR A 120 7.91 -4.70 -13.35
N VAL A 121 8.56 -5.78 -13.77
CA VAL A 121 8.45 -6.30 -15.15
C VAL A 121 7.01 -6.69 -15.46
N SER A 122 6.32 -7.37 -14.54
CA SER A 122 4.91 -7.73 -14.71
C SER A 122 4.02 -6.50 -14.89
N LEU A 123 4.28 -5.43 -14.12
CA LEU A 123 3.52 -4.18 -14.21
C LEU A 123 3.74 -3.48 -15.56
N PHE A 124 4.98 -3.42 -16.04
CA PHE A 124 5.28 -2.85 -17.36
C PHE A 124 4.68 -3.68 -18.51
N THR A 125 4.77 -5.01 -18.42
CA THR A 125 4.16 -5.90 -19.41
C THR A 125 2.65 -5.73 -19.46
N TYR A 126 2.00 -5.66 -18.29
CA TYR A 126 0.58 -5.38 -18.19
C TYR A 126 0.22 -4.00 -18.75
N SER A 127 0.99 -2.96 -18.42
CA SER A 127 0.79 -1.60 -18.93
C SER A 127 0.85 -1.55 -20.46
N TYR A 128 1.83 -2.21 -21.05
CA TYR A 128 1.97 -2.33 -22.51
C TYR A 128 0.77 -3.06 -23.14
N TRP A 129 0.29 -4.12 -22.49
CA TRP A 129 -0.85 -4.88 -22.98
C TRP A 129 -2.14 -4.07 -22.99
N ILE A 130 -2.43 -3.33 -21.90
CA ILE A 130 -3.66 -2.55 -21.81
C ILE A 130 -3.62 -1.28 -22.66
N ASP A 131 -2.44 -0.77 -23.00
CA ASP A 131 -2.30 0.37 -23.93
C ASP A 131 -2.83 0.02 -25.33
N GLY A 132 -2.90 -1.27 -25.68
CA GLY A 132 -3.47 -1.73 -26.94
C GLY A 132 -4.96 -1.46 -27.13
N PHE A 133 -5.70 -1.11 -26.08
CA PHE A 133 -7.15 -0.85 -26.16
C PHE A 133 -7.65 0.30 -25.27
N PHE A 134 -6.93 0.66 -24.21
CA PHE A 134 -7.27 1.82 -23.41
C PHE A 134 -6.59 3.09 -23.91
N ASN A 135 -7.18 4.25 -23.57
CA ASN A 135 -6.50 5.51 -23.78
C ASN A 135 -5.37 5.70 -22.74
N GLY A 136 -4.29 6.39 -23.12
CA GLY A 136 -3.10 6.53 -22.29
C GLY A 136 -3.36 7.18 -20.92
N ARG A 137 -4.34 8.07 -20.81
CA ARG A 137 -4.74 8.67 -19.52
C ARG A 137 -5.30 7.63 -18.59
N PHE A 138 -6.17 6.74 -19.09
CA PHE A 138 -6.74 5.67 -18.29
C PHE A 138 -5.69 4.63 -17.92
N VAL A 139 -4.76 4.29 -18.81
CA VAL A 139 -3.63 3.38 -18.52
C VAL A 139 -2.86 3.83 -17.30
N LEU A 140 -2.47 5.10 -17.23
CA LEU A 140 -1.74 5.65 -16.07
C LEU A 140 -2.55 5.56 -14.78
N LEU A 141 -3.85 5.91 -14.84
CA LEU A 141 -4.73 5.82 -13.67
C LEU A 141 -4.99 4.39 -13.23
N GLN A 142 -5.11 3.46 -14.16
CA GLN A 142 -5.26 2.04 -13.88
C GLN A 142 -4.05 1.47 -13.12
N ILE A 143 -2.84 1.79 -13.58
CA ILE A 143 -1.60 1.39 -12.90
C ILE A 143 -1.55 1.99 -11.48
N GLY A 144 -1.87 3.28 -11.35
CA GLY A 144 -1.97 3.93 -10.05
C GLY A 144 -2.99 3.27 -9.12
N ALA A 145 -4.18 2.93 -9.63
CA ALA A 145 -5.23 2.25 -8.87
C ALA A 145 -4.81 0.84 -8.41
N MET A 146 -4.09 0.09 -9.26
CA MET A 146 -3.55 -1.23 -8.92
C MET A 146 -2.54 -1.13 -7.78
N ILE A 147 -1.59 -0.21 -7.86
CA ILE A 147 -0.56 0.01 -6.83
C ILE A 147 -1.22 0.48 -5.52
N ALA A 148 -2.10 1.49 -5.57
CA ALA A 148 -2.78 2.03 -4.41
C ALA A 148 -3.64 0.97 -3.69
N THR A 149 -4.36 0.15 -4.46
CA THR A 149 -5.18 -0.94 -3.91
C THR A 149 -4.30 -2.02 -3.27
N THR A 150 -3.20 -2.39 -3.93
CA THR A 150 -2.23 -3.35 -3.39
C THR A 150 -1.63 -2.85 -2.07
N MET A 151 -1.24 -1.58 -1.99
CA MET A 151 -0.73 -0.97 -0.75
C MET A 151 -1.77 -0.97 0.37
N SER A 152 -3.00 -0.55 0.08
CA SER A 152 -4.09 -0.49 1.07
C SER A 152 -4.51 -1.89 1.54
N ALA A 153 -4.55 -2.86 0.63
CA ALA A 153 -4.81 -4.25 0.96
C ALA A 153 -3.70 -4.84 1.83
N ASN A 154 -2.43 -4.53 1.54
CA ASN A 154 -1.30 -4.95 2.37
C ASN A 154 -1.40 -4.38 3.80
N VAL A 155 -1.76 -3.11 3.94
CA VAL A 155 -2.03 -2.51 5.26
C VAL A 155 -3.13 -3.29 6.00
N ARG A 156 -4.24 -3.57 5.32
CA ARG A 156 -5.43 -4.22 5.91
C ARG A 156 -5.18 -5.67 6.30
N PHE A 157 -4.61 -6.46 5.39
CA PHE A 157 -4.56 -7.92 5.52
C PHE A 157 -3.23 -8.44 6.08
N VAL A 158 -2.16 -7.65 6.02
CA VAL A 158 -0.83 -8.07 6.48
C VAL A 158 -0.34 -7.23 7.64
N ILE A 159 -0.24 -5.91 7.47
CA ILE A 159 0.41 -5.04 8.47
C ILE A 159 -0.40 -4.98 9.76
N ILE A 160 -1.69 -4.64 9.69
CA ILE A 160 -2.53 -4.48 10.89
C ILE A 160 -2.66 -5.78 11.68
N PRO A 161 -2.94 -6.96 11.08
CA PRO A 161 -2.99 -8.21 11.83
C PRO A 161 -1.66 -8.57 12.49
N ASN A 162 -0.53 -8.35 11.81
CA ASN A 162 0.79 -8.62 12.38
C ASN A 162 1.13 -7.67 13.53
N GLN A 163 0.83 -6.38 13.42
CA GLN A 163 1.00 -5.43 14.51
C GLN A 163 0.18 -5.81 15.76
N LYS A 164 -1.06 -6.30 15.57
CA LYS A 164 -1.88 -6.80 16.67
C LYS A 164 -1.26 -8.02 17.35
N LYS A 165 -0.69 -8.96 16.57
CA LYS A 165 0.01 -10.14 17.11
C LYS A 165 1.24 -9.75 17.91
N ILE A 166 2.05 -8.82 17.38
CA ILE A 166 3.24 -8.27 18.03
C ILE A 166 2.84 -7.64 19.38
N MET A 167 1.83 -6.79 19.35
CA MET A 167 1.34 -6.13 20.58
C MET A 167 0.85 -7.13 21.61
N ALA A 168 0.09 -8.14 21.20
CA ALA A 168 -0.37 -9.20 22.10
C ALA A 168 0.80 -10.00 22.69
N ALA A 169 1.82 -10.33 21.90
CA ALA A 169 3.01 -11.02 22.38
C ALA A 169 3.78 -10.18 23.41
N LEU A 170 3.94 -8.87 23.15
CA LEU A 170 4.58 -7.94 24.09
C LEU A 170 3.82 -7.83 25.42
N LEU A 171 2.48 -7.75 25.39
CA LEU A 171 1.64 -7.70 26.58
C LEU A 171 1.75 -8.98 27.43
N HIS A 172 2.05 -10.11 26.82
CA HIS A 172 2.23 -11.39 27.52
C HIS A 172 3.71 -11.70 27.86
N GLY A 173 4.61 -10.73 27.71
CA GLY A 173 6.05 -10.88 28.03
C GLY A 173 6.78 -11.93 27.18
N LYS A 174 6.24 -12.29 26.01
CA LYS A 174 6.88 -13.26 25.11
C LYS A 174 7.89 -12.53 24.21
N PRO A 175 9.13 -13.07 24.06
CA PRO A 175 10.10 -12.54 23.10
C PRO A 175 9.53 -12.67 21.67
N HIS A 176 9.85 -11.70 20.84
CA HIS A 176 9.42 -11.63 19.45
C HIS A 176 10.58 -11.94 18.52
#